data_d92a7d2ba3f675c1e1420a2d8d2371de
#
_entry.id   d92a7d2ba3f675c1e1420a2d8d2371de
#
_cell.length_a   1.000
_cell.length_b   1.000
_cell.length_c   1.000
_cell.angle_alpha   90.00
_cell.angle_beta   90.00
_cell.angle_gamma   90.00
#
_symmetry.space_group_name_H-M   'P 1'
#
loop_
_entity.id
_entity.type
_entity.pdbx_description
1 polymer ?
#
loop_
_entity_poly.entity_id
_entity_poly.type
_entity_poly.pdbx_seq_one_letter_code
_entity_poly.pdbx_strand_id
1 'polypeptide(L)'
;MLKGNRVLDEVLNASSHFFGLILVIIGAIFMGVEVADQNNEWELRHRGHAYHGIKVDRGAHTASAVIYLVSLGVLYLSSTLYHATFALGDTIVDIFTILDHSAIYLLIAGTYTPFLAIIFPDKTIYSVGLLGFLWTMAFTGIAVAAFYRGPLKVGIMIGSYVGMGWACLICSREMVQRMSAEPMGLILVLAGGILYTAGVPFNVRDKRFCGLPDHTIWHFFVIGGSMCHFYAIFYYLLPFPYEGDPAITITAISAGESSDLF
;
A
#
# COMPACT_ATOMS: atom_id res chain seq x y z
N MET A 1 -39.14 6.40 -4.74
CA MET A 1 -38.16 7.51 -4.70
C MET A 1 -36.69 7.08 -4.66
N LEU A 2 -36.37 5.78 -4.55
CA LEU A 2 -34.98 5.31 -4.35
C LEU A 2 -34.21 5.00 -5.65
N LYS A 3 -34.82 4.80 -6.79
CA LYS A 3 -34.12 4.40 -8.04
C LYS A 3 -33.22 5.50 -8.63
N GLY A 4 -33.62 6.77 -8.57
CA GLY A 4 -32.82 7.87 -9.13
C GLY A 4 -31.58 8.22 -8.30
N ASN A 5 -31.65 8.10 -6.98
CA ASN A 5 -30.51 8.33 -6.11
C ASN A 5 -29.46 7.21 -6.25
N ARG A 6 -29.87 5.94 -6.42
CA ARG A 6 -28.94 4.83 -6.58
C ARG A 6 -28.06 4.98 -7.82
N VAL A 7 -28.62 5.36 -8.98
CA VAL A 7 -27.83 5.58 -10.20
C VAL A 7 -26.78 6.68 -9.98
N LEU A 8 -27.17 7.78 -9.37
CA LEU A 8 -26.25 8.88 -9.07
C LEU A 8 -25.15 8.43 -8.12
N ASP A 9 -25.50 7.67 -7.07
CA ASP A 9 -24.55 7.16 -6.09
C ASP A 9 -23.51 6.23 -6.73
N GLU A 10 -23.95 5.30 -7.59
CA GLU A 10 -23.05 4.39 -8.30
C GLU A 10 -22.16 5.13 -9.33
N VAL A 11 -22.69 6.15 -10.00
CA VAL A 11 -21.89 7.01 -10.89
C VAL A 11 -20.82 7.78 -10.11
N LEU A 12 -21.15 8.33 -8.95
CA LEU A 12 -20.18 9.04 -8.10
C LEU A 12 -19.10 8.08 -7.58
N ASN A 13 -19.50 6.88 -7.15
CA ASN A 13 -18.58 5.86 -6.68
C ASN A 13 -17.65 5.39 -7.81
N ALA A 14 -18.18 5.05 -8.97
CA ALA A 14 -17.38 4.66 -10.13
C ALA A 14 -16.42 5.77 -10.55
N SER A 15 -16.91 7.03 -10.65
CA SER A 15 -16.11 8.18 -11.09
C SER A 15 -14.97 8.51 -10.12
N SER A 16 -15.19 8.41 -8.81
CA SER A 16 -14.16 8.69 -7.80
C SER A 16 -13.00 7.69 -7.90
N HIS A 17 -13.27 6.39 -8.01
CA HIS A 17 -12.21 5.40 -8.15
C HIS A 17 -11.63 5.33 -9.57
N PHE A 18 -12.38 5.67 -10.61
CA PHE A 18 -11.81 5.88 -11.95
C PHE A 18 -10.79 7.03 -11.96
N PHE A 19 -11.08 8.12 -11.24
CA PHE A 19 -10.08 9.19 -11.04
C PHE A 19 -8.83 8.66 -10.31
N GLY A 20 -9.02 7.83 -9.26
CA GLY A 20 -7.92 7.13 -8.60
C GLY A 20 -7.09 6.28 -9.56
N LEU A 21 -7.74 5.55 -10.48
CA LEU A 21 -7.06 4.75 -11.50
C LEU A 21 -6.21 5.61 -12.45
N ILE A 22 -6.70 6.78 -12.85
CA ILE A 22 -5.92 7.74 -13.65
C ILE A 22 -4.67 8.17 -12.89
N LEU A 23 -4.80 8.49 -11.59
CA LEU A 23 -3.65 8.86 -10.75
C LEU A 23 -2.63 7.73 -10.64
N VAL A 24 -3.08 6.46 -10.55
CA VAL A 24 -2.18 5.30 -10.56
C VAL A 24 -1.40 5.20 -11.87
N ILE A 25 -2.04 5.39 -13.02
CA ILE A 25 -1.36 5.34 -14.33
C ILE A 25 -0.30 6.43 -14.41
N ILE A 26 -0.64 7.65 -14.02
CA ILE A 26 0.31 8.76 -13.99
C ILE A 26 1.46 8.46 -13.01
N GLY A 27 1.13 8.02 -11.80
CA GLY A 27 2.11 7.64 -10.78
C GLY A 27 3.03 6.50 -11.21
N ALA A 28 2.51 5.52 -11.95
CA ALA A 28 3.30 4.41 -12.48
C ALA A 28 4.35 4.87 -13.50
N ILE A 29 4.04 5.87 -14.32
CA ILE A 29 5.01 6.46 -15.26
C ILE A 29 6.13 7.14 -14.47
N PHE A 30 5.79 8.01 -13.49
CA PHE A 30 6.79 8.69 -12.68
C PHE A 30 7.65 7.71 -11.88
N MET A 31 7.02 6.74 -11.22
CA MET A 31 7.74 5.74 -10.43
C MET A 31 8.63 4.85 -11.30
N GLY A 32 8.20 4.51 -12.52
CA GLY A 32 9.00 3.74 -13.46
C GLY A 32 10.26 4.48 -13.91
N VAL A 33 10.15 5.79 -14.20
CA VAL A 33 11.31 6.64 -14.52
C VAL A 33 12.26 6.73 -13.33
N GLU A 34 11.73 7.02 -12.13
CA GLU A 34 12.53 7.13 -10.90
C GLU A 34 13.29 5.85 -10.59
N VAL A 35 12.62 4.68 -10.66
CA VAL A 35 13.27 3.37 -10.45
C VAL A 35 14.38 3.13 -11.47
N ALA A 36 14.18 3.52 -12.73
CA ALA A 36 15.20 3.37 -13.76
C ALA A 36 16.41 4.26 -13.48
N ASP A 37 16.19 5.53 -13.12
CA ASP A 37 17.25 6.48 -12.80
C ASP A 37 18.03 6.07 -11.56
N GLN A 38 17.35 5.69 -10.48
CA GLN A 38 17.97 5.20 -9.25
C GLN A 38 18.82 3.94 -9.48
N ASN A 39 18.35 3.03 -10.31
CA ASN A 39 19.12 1.82 -10.64
C ASN A 39 20.38 2.17 -11.44
N ASN A 40 20.30 3.07 -12.41
CA ASN A 40 21.43 3.51 -13.21
C ASN A 40 22.48 4.24 -12.36
N GLU A 41 22.07 5.19 -11.54
CA GLU A 41 22.97 5.94 -10.65
C GLU A 41 23.64 5.02 -9.63
N TRP A 42 22.88 4.08 -9.05
CA TRP A 42 23.39 3.12 -8.09
C TRP A 42 24.48 2.22 -8.72
N GLU A 43 24.22 1.68 -9.90
CA GLU A 43 25.22 0.87 -10.62
C GLU A 43 26.51 1.63 -10.92
N LEU A 44 26.41 2.92 -11.29
CA LEU A 44 27.57 3.75 -11.57
C LEU A 44 28.41 4.06 -10.32
N ARG A 45 27.75 4.32 -9.17
CA ARG A 45 28.43 4.72 -7.95
C ARG A 45 28.96 3.53 -7.11
N HIS A 46 28.28 2.39 -7.13
CA HIS A 46 28.47 1.31 -6.14
C HIS A 46 28.74 -0.07 -6.74
N ARG A 47 29.31 -0.16 -7.93
CA ARG A 47 29.64 -1.45 -8.57
C ARG A 47 30.42 -2.37 -7.63
N GLY A 48 29.73 -3.36 -7.05
CA GLY A 48 30.36 -4.45 -6.29
C GLY A 48 30.60 -4.20 -4.82
N HIS A 49 30.18 -3.08 -4.24
CA HIS A 49 30.34 -2.79 -2.81
C HIS A 49 29.02 -2.85 -2.05
N ALA A 50 29.05 -3.42 -0.84
CA ALA A 50 27.94 -3.30 0.10
C ALA A 50 27.92 -1.87 0.66
N TYR A 51 26.75 -1.21 0.61
CA TYR A 51 26.59 0.12 1.15
C TYR A 51 26.45 0.04 2.67
N HIS A 52 27.44 0.55 3.43
CA HIS A 52 27.48 0.51 4.90
C HIS A 52 27.12 -0.85 5.51
N GLY A 53 27.59 -1.96 4.95
CA GLY A 53 27.29 -3.32 5.43
C GLY A 53 25.88 -3.85 5.07
N ILE A 54 25.04 -3.07 4.43
CA ILE A 54 23.74 -3.51 3.93
C ILE A 54 23.87 -3.86 2.45
N LYS A 55 23.58 -5.11 2.10
CA LYS A 55 23.52 -5.55 0.71
C LYS A 55 22.23 -5.01 0.07
N VAL A 56 22.36 -3.95 -0.74
CA VAL A 56 21.23 -3.36 -1.45
C VAL A 56 20.93 -4.16 -2.71
N ASP A 57 19.68 -4.61 -2.81
CA ASP A 57 19.17 -5.28 -4.01
C ASP A 57 18.19 -4.37 -4.75
N ARG A 58 18.67 -3.70 -5.79
CA ARG A 58 17.83 -2.83 -6.63
C ARG A 58 16.77 -3.61 -7.40
N GLY A 59 16.97 -4.89 -7.64
CA GLY A 59 15.93 -5.77 -8.16
C GLY A 59 14.74 -5.89 -7.20
N ALA A 60 15.00 -5.98 -5.89
CA ALA A 60 13.96 -5.97 -4.87
C ALA A 60 13.21 -4.63 -4.82
N HIS A 61 13.90 -3.48 -5.01
CA HIS A 61 13.25 -2.16 -5.13
C HIS A 61 12.27 -2.13 -6.31
N THR A 62 12.75 -2.53 -7.50
CA THR A 62 11.93 -2.57 -8.71
C THR A 62 10.74 -3.52 -8.55
N ALA A 63 10.97 -4.74 -8.10
CA ALA A 63 9.91 -5.74 -7.93
C ALA A 63 8.85 -5.28 -6.92
N SER A 64 9.27 -4.70 -5.79
CA SER A 64 8.34 -4.23 -4.76
C SER A 64 7.52 -3.01 -5.22
N ALA A 65 8.13 -2.09 -5.98
CA ALA A 65 7.41 -0.96 -6.60
C ALA A 65 6.34 -1.45 -7.60
N VAL A 66 6.68 -2.45 -8.43
CA VAL A 66 5.73 -3.07 -9.38
C VAL A 66 4.59 -3.75 -8.64
N ILE A 67 4.87 -4.54 -7.59
CA ILE A 67 3.85 -5.22 -6.78
C ILE A 67 2.89 -4.19 -6.16
N TYR A 68 3.42 -3.10 -5.60
CA TYR A 68 2.60 -2.02 -5.06
C TYR A 68 1.69 -1.38 -6.12
N LEU A 69 2.26 -0.95 -7.25
CA LEU A 69 1.52 -0.30 -8.33
C LEU A 69 0.43 -1.20 -8.94
N VAL A 70 0.75 -2.48 -9.15
CA VAL A 70 -0.24 -3.46 -9.63
C VAL A 70 -1.37 -3.64 -8.62
N SER A 71 -1.05 -3.77 -7.34
CA SER A 71 -2.06 -3.90 -6.28
C SER A 71 -2.97 -2.68 -6.20
N LEU A 72 -2.39 -1.48 -6.32
CA LEU A 72 -3.13 -0.22 -6.33
C LEU A 72 -4.02 -0.09 -7.58
N GLY A 73 -3.50 -0.46 -8.75
CA GLY A 73 -4.25 -0.48 -10.00
C GLY A 73 -5.42 -1.48 -9.98
N VAL A 74 -5.20 -2.67 -9.43
CA VAL A 74 -6.25 -3.70 -9.24
C VAL A 74 -7.34 -3.18 -8.32
N LEU A 75 -7.01 -2.48 -7.23
CA LEU A 75 -8.02 -1.89 -6.35
C LEU A 75 -8.92 -0.91 -7.11
N TYR A 76 -8.34 0.11 -7.72
CA TYR A 76 -9.14 1.14 -8.38
C TYR A 76 -9.91 0.62 -9.58
N LEU A 77 -9.33 -0.31 -10.34
CA LEU A 77 -10.00 -0.93 -11.48
C LEU A 77 -11.19 -1.79 -11.04
N SER A 78 -10.99 -2.69 -10.06
CA SER A 78 -12.07 -3.58 -9.60
C SER A 78 -13.22 -2.80 -8.98
N SER A 79 -12.94 -1.78 -8.20
CA SER A 79 -13.95 -0.91 -7.60
C SER A 79 -14.69 -0.07 -8.65
N THR A 80 -13.97 0.52 -9.60
CA THR A 80 -14.60 1.23 -10.74
C THR A 80 -15.55 0.31 -11.50
N LEU A 81 -15.12 -0.92 -11.79
CA LEU A 81 -15.94 -1.89 -12.51
C LEU A 81 -17.14 -2.35 -11.68
N TYR A 82 -16.96 -2.59 -10.38
CA TYR A 82 -18.07 -2.94 -9.48
C TYR A 82 -19.18 -1.90 -9.55
N HIS A 83 -18.84 -0.64 -9.35
CA HIS A 83 -19.81 0.46 -9.37
C HIS A 83 -20.35 0.77 -10.77
N ALA A 84 -19.57 0.60 -11.83
CA ALA A 84 -20.02 0.83 -13.21
C ALA A 84 -20.97 -0.26 -13.70
N THR A 85 -20.87 -1.48 -13.19
CA THR A 85 -21.65 -2.64 -13.65
C THR A 85 -22.90 -2.93 -12.81
N PHE A 86 -23.28 -2.05 -11.89
CA PHE A 86 -24.35 -2.23 -10.92
C PHE A 86 -25.71 -2.64 -11.52
N ALA A 87 -25.94 -2.38 -12.81
CA ALA A 87 -27.19 -2.68 -13.53
C ALA A 87 -27.10 -3.88 -14.48
N LEU A 88 -25.98 -4.59 -14.56
CA LEU A 88 -25.76 -5.68 -15.52
C LEU A 88 -26.25 -7.05 -15.04
N GLY A 89 -26.91 -7.10 -13.88
CA GLY A 89 -27.48 -8.32 -13.30
C GLY A 89 -26.67 -8.88 -12.14
N ASP A 90 -27.35 -9.63 -11.27
CA ASP A 90 -26.84 -10.03 -9.96
C ASP A 90 -25.53 -10.84 -10.04
N THR A 91 -25.39 -11.75 -11.00
CA THR A 91 -24.17 -12.56 -11.15
C THR A 91 -22.94 -11.71 -11.46
N ILE A 92 -23.07 -10.69 -12.30
CA ILE A 92 -21.96 -9.79 -12.66
C ILE A 92 -21.61 -8.90 -11.46
N VAL A 93 -22.61 -8.37 -10.79
CA VAL A 93 -22.44 -7.56 -9.58
C VAL A 93 -21.75 -8.38 -8.49
N ASP A 94 -22.13 -9.63 -8.26
CA ASP A 94 -21.51 -10.51 -7.27
C ASP A 94 -20.04 -10.77 -7.57
N ILE A 95 -19.68 -11.01 -8.84
CA ILE A 95 -18.29 -11.22 -9.26
C ILE A 95 -17.46 -9.98 -8.96
N PHE A 96 -17.92 -8.80 -9.39
CA PHE A 96 -17.18 -7.57 -9.16
C PHE A 96 -17.15 -7.14 -7.68
N THR A 97 -18.18 -7.46 -6.89
CA THR A 97 -18.17 -7.29 -5.43
C THR A 97 -17.04 -8.11 -4.79
N ILE A 98 -16.87 -9.37 -5.21
CA ILE A 98 -15.79 -10.22 -4.70
C ILE A 98 -14.43 -9.65 -5.09
N LEU A 99 -14.27 -9.19 -6.33
CA LEU A 99 -13.02 -8.60 -6.82
C LEU A 99 -12.67 -7.31 -6.09
N ASP A 100 -13.64 -6.40 -5.92
CA ASP A 100 -13.47 -5.14 -5.19
C ASP A 100 -13.04 -5.37 -3.74
N HIS A 101 -13.73 -6.22 -3.00
CA HIS A 101 -13.35 -6.57 -1.64
C HIS A 101 -12.01 -7.30 -1.55
N SER A 102 -11.69 -8.17 -2.50
CA SER A 102 -10.42 -8.90 -2.58
C SER A 102 -9.24 -7.97 -2.84
N ALA A 103 -9.45 -6.93 -3.65
CA ALA A 103 -8.43 -5.97 -4.01
C ALA A 103 -7.93 -5.14 -2.82
N ILE A 104 -8.75 -4.94 -1.78
CA ILE A 104 -8.32 -4.27 -0.53
C ILE A 104 -7.23 -5.09 0.15
N TYR A 105 -7.36 -6.41 0.24
CA TYR A 105 -6.33 -7.29 0.80
C TYR A 105 -5.04 -7.23 0.00
N LEU A 106 -5.15 -7.26 -1.33
CA LEU A 106 -3.99 -7.14 -2.23
C LEU A 106 -3.29 -5.79 -2.05
N LEU A 107 -4.06 -4.70 -1.94
CA LEU A 107 -3.49 -3.38 -1.73
C LEU A 107 -2.74 -3.30 -0.39
N ILE A 108 -3.31 -3.82 0.70
CA ILE A 108 -2.64 -3.78 2.00
C ILE A 108 -1.30 -4.54 1.93
N ALA A 109 -1.31 -5.81 1.51
CA ALA A 109 -0.07 -6.61 1.40
C ALA A 109 0.91 -6.03 0.37
N GLY A 110 0.41 -5.52 -0.77
CA GLY A 110 1.19 -4.86 -1.80
C GLY A 110 1.85 -3.57 -1.32
N THR A 111 1.17 -2.79 -0.47
CA THR A 111 1.73 -1.58 0.14
C THR A 111 2.85 -1.92 1.12
N TYR A 112 2.69 -2.96 1.94
CA TYR A 112 3.75 -3.41 2.84
C TYR A 112 5.00 -3.92 2.12
N THR A 113 4.87 -4.43 0.90
CA THR A 113 5.97 -5.07 0.17
C THR A 113 7.18 -4.14 0.02
N PRO A 114 7.09 -2.91 -0.53
CA PRO A 114 8.25 -2.02 -0.60
C PRO A 114 8.78 -1.61 0.77
N PHE A 115 7.93 -1.35 1.77
CA PHE A 115 8.41 -0.97 3.10
C PHE A 115 9.24 -2.08 3.76
N LEU A 116 8.79 -3.32 3.70
CA LEU A 116 9.49 -4.42 4.37
C LEU A 116 10.69 -4.96 3.57
N ALA A 117 10.60 -4.99 2.24
CA ALA A 117 11.67 -5.48 1.39
C ALA A 117 12.84 -4.48 1.26
N ILE A 118 12.54 -3.18 1.22
CA ILE A 118 13.56 -2.13 1.00
C ILE A 118 14.21 -1.71 2.32
N ILE A 119 13.41 -1.45 3.37
CA ILE A 119 13.95 -0.95 4.65
C ILE A 119 14.65 -2.06 5.44
N PHE A 120 14.22 -3.31 5.31
CA PHE A 120 14.70 -4.43 6.13
C PHE A 120 15.31 -5.60 5.33
N PRO A 121 16.21 -5.36 4.35
CA PRO A 121 16.79 -6.44 3.55
C PRO A 121 17.62 -7.42 4.39
N ASP A 122 18.18 -6.95 5.51
CA ASP A 122 18.99 -7.69 6.49
C ASP A 122 18.18 -8.33 7.63
N LYS A 123 16.91 -7.97 7.79
CA LYS A 123 16.04 -8.45 8.88
C LYS A 123 14.99 -9.43 8.36
N THR A 124 15.38 -10.69 8.17
CA THR A 124 14.52 -11.76 7.65
C THR A 124 13.19 -11.89 8.40
N ILE A 125 13.15 -11.57 9.71
CA ILE A 125 11.92 -11.59 10.49
C ILE A 125 10.86 -10.61 9.93
N TYR A 126 11.26 -9.48 9.35
CA TYR A 126 10.36 -8.49 8.77
C TYR A 126 10.18 -8.71 7.27
N SER A 127 11.30 -8.81 6.50
CA SER A 127 11.26 -8.89 5.04
C SER A 127 10.69 -10.22 4.53
N VAL A 128 10.78 -11.30 5.30
CA VAL A 128 10.21 -12.61 4.95
C VAL A 128 9.09 -13.00 5.91
N GLY A 129 9.32 -12.92 7.21
CA GLY A 129 8.36 -13.39 8.22
C GLY A 129 7.09 -12.54 8.25
N LEU A 130 7.19 -11.23 8.53
CA LEU A 130 6.02 -10.34 8.59
C LEU A 130 5.38 -10.18 7.22
N LEU A 131 6.17 -10.00 6.16
CA LEU A 131 5.64 -9.88 4.80
C LEU A 131 4.92 -11.16 4.35
N GLY A 132 5.52 -12.34 4.60
CA GLY A 132 4.90 -13.63 4.31
C GLY A 132 3.61 -13.83 5.08
N PHE A 133 3.56 -13.44 6.37
CA PHE A 133 2.34 -13.44 7.15
C PHE A 133 1.25 -12.56 6.53
N LEU A 134 1.58 -11.33 6.14
CA LEU A 134 0.62 -10.40 5.52
C LEU A 134 0.07 -10.90 4.19
N TRP A 135 0.90 -11.49 3.34
CA TRP A 135 0.43 -12.10 2.10
C TRP A 135 -0.44 -13.34 2.36
N THR A 136 -0.11 -14.15 3.38
CA THR A 136 -0.95 -15.29 3.80
C THR A 136 -2.32 -14.80 4.28
N MET A 137 -2.34 -13.75 5.11
CA MET A 137 -3.58 -13.10 5.56
C MET A 137 -4.39 -12.54 4.39
N ALA A 138 -3.72 -11.96 3.38
CA ALA A 138 -4.38 -11.44 2.20
C ALA A 138 -5.08 -12.56 1.41
N PHE A 139 -4.40 -13.66 1.11
CA PHE A 139 -5.01 -14.80 0.41
C PHE A 139 -6.13 -15.46 1.22
N THR A 140 -5.97 -15.56 2.54
CA THR A 140 -7.04 -16.06 3.44
C THR A 140 -8.26 -15.12 3.41
N GLY A 141 -8.04 -13.82 3.47
CA GLY A 141 -9.11 -12.82 3.38
C GLY A 141 -9.84 -12.83 2.04
N ILE A 142 -9.12 -13.01 0.94
CA ILE A 142 -9.69 -13.21 -0.41
C ILE A 142 -10.58 -14.47 -0.44
N ALA A 143 -10.12 -15.58 0.17
CA ALA A 143 -10.94 -16.79 0.28
C ALA A 143 -12.21 -16.54 1.11
N VAL A 144 -12.12 -15.77 2.19
CA VAL A 144 -13.30 -15.35 2.98
C VAL A 144 -14.24 -14.48 2.12
N ALA A 145 -13.72 -13.51 1.38
CA ALA A 145 -14.52 -12.66 0.50
C ALA A 145 -15.25 -13.46 -0.57
N ALA A 146 -14.57 -14.45 -1.15
CA ALA A 146 -15.12 -15.29 -2.23
C ALA A 146 -16.10 -16.36 -1.74
N PHE A 147 -15.81 -17.05 -0.66
CA PHE A 147 -16.50 -18.30 -0.30
C PHE A 147 -17.32 -18.25 0.98
N TYR A 148 -16.98 -17.39 1.94
CA TYR A 148 -17.73 -17.33 3.21
C TYR A 148 -19.02 -16.55 3.02
N ARG A 149 -20.16 -17.15 3.44
CA ARG A 149 -21.52 -16.60 3.32
C ARG A 149 -22.20 -16.36 4.67
N GLY A 150 -21.45 -16.46 5.77
CA GLY A 150 -22.00 -16.29 7.11
C GLY A 150 -22.22 -14.83 7.51
N PRO A 151 -22.97 -14.58 8.61
CA PRO A 151 -23.33 -13.23 9.06
C PRO A 151 -22.14 -12.39 9.53
N LEU A 152 -21.03 -13.04 9.88
CA LEU A 152 -19.82 -12.35 10.36
C LEU A 152 -18.90 -11.88 9.22
N LYS A 153 -19.24 -12.12 7.93
CA LYS A 153 -18.39 -11.82 6.78
C LYS A 153 -17.83 -10.40 6.81
N VAL A 154 -18.71 -9.42 6.91
CA VAL A 154 -18.32 -8.00 6.90
C VAL A 154 -17.43 -7.66 8.08
N GLY A 155 -17.78 -8.13 9.29
CA GLY A 155 -16.97 -7.90 10.50
C GLY A 155 -15.58 -8.51 10.41
N ILE A 156 -15.46 -9.75 9.89
CA ILE A 156 -14.16 -10.43 9.68
C ILE A 156 -13.32 -9.65 8.69
N MET A 157 -13.90 -9.23 7.56
CA MET A 157 -13.19 -8.50 6.51
C MET A 157 -12.68 -7.16 7.03
N ILE A 158 -13.54 -6.33 7.64
CA ILE A 158 -13.14 -5.02 8.17
C ILE A 158 -12.11 -5.17 9.29
N GLY A 159 -12.33 -6.08 10.23
CA GLY A 159 -11.38 -6.35 11.32
C GLY A 159 -10.01 -6.78 10.81
N SER A 160 -9.98 -7.63 9.77
CA SER A 160 -8.72 -8.07 9.16
C SER A 160 -8.04 -6.95 8.34
N TYR A 161 -8.78 -6.11 7.60
CA TYR A 161 -8.20 -4.94 6.92
C TYR A 161 -7.51 -3.99 7.89
N VAL A 162 -8.20 -3.64 8.98
CA VAL A 162 -7.64 -2.75 10.01
C VAL A 162 -6.46 -3.42 10.73
N GLY A 163 -6.59 -4.69 11.12
CA GLY A 163 -5.52 -5.43 11.78
C GLY A 163 -4.27 -5.55 10.91
N MET A 164 -4.42 -5.89 9.63
CA MET A 164 -3.31 -5.90 8.67
C MET A 164 -2.72 -4.51 8.47
N GLY A 165 -3.56 -3.47 8.34
CA GLY A 165 -3.13 -2.10 8.13
C GLY A 165 -2.23 -1.57 9.26
N TRP A 166 -2.49 -1.94 10.51
CA TRP A 166 -1.70 -1.55 11.67
C TRP A 166 -0.59 -2.54 12.06
N ALA A 167 -0.33 -3.57 11.27
CA ALA A 167 0.77 -4.52 11.52
C ALA A 167 2.17 -3.86 11.48
N CYS A 168 2.31 -2.66 10.88
CA CYS A 168 3.54 -1.86 10.92
C CYS A 168 4.02 -1.52 12.35
N LEU A 169 3.12 -1.56 13.34
CA LEU A 169 3.50 -1.36 14.74
C LEU A 169 4.49 -2.41 15.24
N ILE A 170 4.50 -3.61 14.65
CA ILE A 170 5.44 -4.70 14.99
C ILE A 170 6.88 -4.30 14.69
N CYS A 171 7.14 -3.57 13.60
CA CYS A 171 8.47 -3.13 13.19
C CYS A 171 8.70 -1.62 13.37
N SER A 172 7.78 -0.91 14.03
CA SER A 172 7.76 0.55 14.10
C SER A 172 9.05 1.14 14.70
N ARG A 173 9.62 0.52 15.73
CA ARG A 173 10.85 0.99 16.38
C ARG A 173 12.02 1.01 15.40
N GLU A 174 12.25 -0.11 14.72
CA GLU A 174 13.33 -0.22 13.74
C GLU A 174 13.07 0.65 12.51
N MET A 175 11.82 0.75 12.09
CA MET A 175 11.45 1.62 10.97
C MET A 175 11.75 3.09 11.27
N VAL A 176 11.42 3.56 12.49
CA VAL A 176 11.76 4.93 12.94
C VAL A 176 13.27 5.12 12.99
N GLN A 177 14.03 4.14 13.48
CA GLN A 177 15.49 4.24 13.53
C GLN A 177 16.11 4.33 12.13
N ARG A 178 15.66 3.51 11.18
CA ARG A 178 16.22 3.46 9.82
C ARG A 178 15.80 4.63 8.93
N MET A 179 14.66 5.23 9.20
CA MET A 179 14.14 6.40 8.47
C MET A 179 14.30 7.71 9.26
N SER A 180 15.17 7.74 10.28
CA SER A 180 15.37 8.92 11.13
C SER A 180 15.91 10.14 10.38
N ALA A 181 16.67 9.93 9.31
CA ALA A 181 17.14 11.00 8.43
C ALA A 181 16.03 11.69 7.64
N GLU A 182 14.95 10.94 7.33
CA GLU A 182 13.83 11.40 6.51
C GLU A 182 12.49 11.15 7.23
N PRO A 183 12.19 11.86 8.32
CA PRO A 183 11.00 11.61 9.15
C PRO A 183 9.69 11.88 8.41
N MET A 184 9.71 12.65 7.32
CA MET A 184 8.52 12.92 6.52
C MET A 184 7.96 11.65 5.89
N GLY A 185 8.80 10.68 5.51
CA GLY A 185 8.37 9.38 5.03
C GLY A 185 7.52 8.64 6.06
N LEU A 186 7.93 8.66 7.34
CA LEU A 186 7.16 8.06 8.45
C LEU A 186 5.85 8.79 8.72
N ILE A 187 5.85 10.12 8.64
CA ILE A 187 4.64 10.95 8.81
C ILE A 187 3.63 10.60 7.73
N LEU A 188 4.07 10.45 6.48
CA LEU A 188 3.18 10.06 5.38
C LEU A 188 2.61 8.65 5.55
N VAL A 189 3.41 7.68 6.01
CA VAL A 189 2.92 6.33 6.33
C VAL A 189 1.82 6.38 7.40
N LEU A 190 2.07 7.10 8.49
CA LEU A 190 1.11 7.25 9.58
C LEU A 190 -0.16 7.99 9.12
N ALA A 191 -0.01 9.08 8.37
CA ALA A 191 -1.14 9.85 7.83
C ALA A 191 -2.01 8.99 6.91
N GLY A 192 -1.39 8.19 6.03
CA GLY A 192 -2.10 7.25 5.18
C GLY A 192 -2.90 6.21 5.97
N GLY A 193 -2.29 5.59 6.98
CA GLY A 193 -2.97 4.63 7.87
C GLY A 193 -4.14 5.26 8.64
N ILE A 194 -3.97 6.50 9.12
CA ILE A 194 -5.06 7.26 9.78
C ILE A 194 -6.19 7.55 8.79
N LEU A 195 -5.88 8.00 7.57
CA LEU A 195 -6.91 8.27 6.55
C LEU A 195 -7.72 7.02 6.22
N TYR A 196 -7.06 5.89 5.93
CA TYR A 196 -7.76 4.64 5.69
C TYR A 196 -8.66 4.24 6.87
N THR A 197 -8.16 4.35 8.10
CA THR A 197 -8.92 3.97 9.30
C THR A 197 -10.09 4.93 9.53
N ALA A 198 -9.89 6.24 9.35
CA ALA A 198 -10.92 7.26 9.50
C ALA A 198 -12.04 7.13 8.46
N GLY A 199 -11.75 6.55 7.30
CA GLY A 199 -12.74 6.24 6.27
C GLY A 199 -13.66 5.06 6.60
N VAL A 200 -13.22 4.09 7.42
CA VAL A 200 -13.99 2.86 7.72
C VAL A 200 -15.42 3.13 8.20
N PRO A 201 -15.70 4.08 9.10
CA PRO A 201 -17.08 4.39 9.50
C PRO A 201 -18.00 4.77 8.33
N PHE A 202 -17.46 5.44 7.30
CA PHE A 202 -18.23 5.80 6.10
C PHE A 202 -18.49 4.58 5.20
N ASN A 203 -17.56 3.63 5.16
CA ASN A 203 -17.79 2.37 4.42
C ASN A 203 -18.89 1.50 5.05
N VAL A 204 -19.08 1.59 6.37
CA VAL A 204 -20.03 0.73 7.11
C VAL A 204 -21.41 1.35 7.24
N ARG A 205 -21.51 2.68 7.26
CA ARG A 205 -22.71 3.39 7.73
C ARG A 205 -23.85 3.44 6.71
N ASP A 206 -23.55 3.37 5.41
CA ASP A 206 -24.51 3.41 4.29
C ASP A 206 -25.57 4.53 4.43
N LYS A 207 -25.11 5.76 4.63
CA LYS A 207 -25.93 6.97 4.75
C LYS A 207 -25.42 8.04 3.77
N ARG A 208 -25.82 9.27 3.99
CA ARG A 208 -25.31 10.45 3.28
C ARG A 208 -24.77 11.45 4.31
N PHE A 209 -23.66 12.06 3.97
CA PHE A 209 -23.05 13.14 4.74
C PHE A 209 -22.82 14.35 3.82
N CYS A 210 -23.34 15.51 4.19
CA CYS A 210 -23.28 16.73 3.37
C CYS A 210 -23.77 16.54 1.92
N GLY A 211 -24.79 15.69 1.71
CA GLY A 211 -25.35 15.42 0.38
C GLY A 211 -24.64 14.36 -0.44
N LEU A 212 -23.44 13.91 -0.05
CA LEU A 212 -22.70 12.83 -0.68
C LEU A 212 -23.03 11.47 -0.05
N PRO A 213 -23.03 10.37 -0.83
CA PRO A 213 -23.07 9.02 -0.28
C PRO A 213 -21.86 8.76 0.62
N ASP A 214 -22.08 8.09 1.74
CA ASP A 214 -20.99 7.72 2.65
C ASP A 214 -19.91 6.88 1.93
N HIS A 215 -20.31 6.00 1.01
CA HIS A 215 -19.39 5.18 0.25
C HIS A 215 -18.48 6.01 -0.67
N THR A 216 -18.99 7.07 -1.30
CA THR A 216 -18.16 8.02 -2.07
C THR A 216 -17.15 8.73 -1.16
N ILE A 217 -17.56 9.09 0.07
CA ILE A 217 -16.65 9.69 1.05
C ILE A 217 -15.55 8.69 1.46
N TRP A 218 -15.90 7.42 1.68
CA TRP A 218 -14.94 6.35 1.88
C TRP A 218 -13.90 6.29 0.76
N HIS A 219 -14.32 6.40 -0.51
CA HIS A 219 -13.41 6.44 -1.66
C HIS A 219 -12.41 7.59 -1.57
N PHE A 220 -12.82 8.78 -1.14
CA PHE A 220 -11.89 9.90 -0.96
C PHE A 220 -10.87 9.64 0.14
N PHE A 221 -11.25 8.98 1.24
CA PHE A 221 -10.30 8.55 2.25
C PHE A 221 -9.30 7.52 1.71
N VAL A 222 -9.77 6.58 0.89
CA VAL A 222 -8.90 5.60 0.21
C VAL A 222 -7.91 6.28 -0.73
N ILE A 223 -8.36 7.22 -1.55
CA ILE A 223 -7.49 8.01 -2.43
C ILE A 223 -6.45 8.80 -1.63
N GLY A 224 -6.88 9.50 -0.58
CA GLY A 224 -5.98 10.27 0.28
C GLY A 224 -4.92 9.39 0.97
N GLY A 225 -5.33 8.25 1.50
CA GLY A 225 -4.40 7.26 2.10
C GLY A 225 -3.42 6.70 1.08
N SER A 226 -3.90 6.36 -0.13
CA SER A 226 -3.06 5.89 -1.24
C SER A 226 -2.04 6.94 -1.67
N MET A 227 -2.45 8.20 -1.77
CA MET A 227 -1.53 9.30 -2.10
C MET A 227 -0.42 9.45 -1.06
N CYS A 228 -0.76 9.41 0.24
CA CYS A 228 0.24 9.47 1.30
C CYS A 228 1.25 8.31 1.18
N HIS A 229 0.79 7.09 1.00
CA HIS A 229 1.68 5.93 0.84
C HIS A 229 2.46 5.97 -0.48
N PHE A 230 1.85 6.43 -1.58
CA PHE A 230 2.56 6.62 -2.84
C PHE A 230 3.73 7.60 -2.68
N TYR A 231 3.50 8.78 -2.07
CA TYR A 231 4.56 9.75 -1.82
C TYR A 231 5.62 9.22 -0.87
N ALA A 232 5.25 8.45 0.16
CA ALA A 232 6.20 7.80 1.05
C ALA A 232 7.12 6.83 0.28
N ILE A 233 6.56 6.02 -0.60
CA ILE A 233 7.33 5.06 -1.41
C ILE A 233 8.21 5.81 -2.43
N PHE A 234 7.63 6.75 -3.17
CA PHE A 234 8.29 7.44 -4.26
C PHE A 234 9.48 8.29 -3.79
N TYR A 235 9.28 9.12 -2.77
CA TYR A 235 10.30 10.08 -2.34
C TYR A 235 11.24 9.55 -1.25
N TYR A 236 10.82 8.54 -0.48
CA TYR A 236 11.55 8.12 0.71
C TYR A 236 11.98 6.66 0.72
N LEU A 237 11.30 5.77 -0.02
CA LEU A 237 11.72 4.38 -0.09
C LEU A 237 12.60 4.08 -1.31
N LEU A 238 12.26 4.58 -2.48
CA LEU A 238 13.05 4.32 -3.69
C LEU A 238 14.49 4.82 -3.58
N PRO A 239 14.78 6.01 -2.98
CA PRO A 239 16.15 6.46 -2.76
C PRO A 239 16.86 5.74 -1.58
N PHE A 240 16.16 4.95 -0.77
CA PHE A 240 16.77 4.24 0.37
C PHE A 240 17.80 3.19 -0.12
N PRO A 241 18.95 2.95 0.57
CA PRO A 241 19.45 3.65 1.75
C PRO A 241 19.97 5.05 1.43
N TYR A 242 19.79 5.97 2.36
CA TYR A 242 20.23 7.35 2.19
C TYR A 242 21.74 7.48 2.36
N GLU A 243 22.38 8.28 1.54
CA GLU A 243 23.79 8.56 1.65
C GLU A 243 24.05 9.31 2.97
N GLY A 244 24.95 8.76 3.82
CA GLY A 244 25.29 9.36 5.12
C GLY A 244 24.27 9.15 6.25
N ASP A 245 23.29 8.23 6.08
CA ASP A 245 22.32 7.93 7.15
C ASP A 245 23.03 7.40 8.41
N PRO A 246 22.90 8.10 9.57
CA PRO A 246 23.54 7.68 10.81
C PRO A 246 23.05 6.33 11.33
N ALA A 247 21.82 5.93 11.04
CA ALA A 247 21.28 4.62 11.42
C ALA A 247 22.00 3.48 10.70
N ILE A 248 22.38 3.69 9.43
CA ILE A 248 23.16 2.75 8.64
C ILE A 248 24.60 2.67 9.15
N THR A 249 25.18 3.81 9.48
CA THR A 249 26.53 3.91 10.07
C THR A 249 26.62 3.17 11.40
N ILE A 250 25.64 3.29 12.28
CA ILE A 250 25.59 2.59 13.57
C ILE A 250 25.51 1.05 13.35
N THR A 251 24.76 0.60 12.36
CA THR A 251 24.64 -0.84 12.04
C THR A 251 25.97 -1.41 11.55
N ALA A 252 26.72 -0.67 10.73
CA ALA A 252 28.05 -1.07 10.26
C ALA A 252 29.06 -1.18 11.40
N ILE A 253 29.07 -0.20 12.32
CA ILE A 253 29.94 -0.22 13.51
C ILE A 253 29.60 -1.39 14.45
N SER A 254 28.30 -1.68 14.64
CA SER A 254 27.87 -2.82 15.48
C SER A 254 28.15 -4.19 14.86
N ALA A 255 28.35 -4.26 13.55
CA ALA A 255 28.72 -5.48 12.84
C ALA A 255 30.25 -5.75 12.82
N GLY A 256 31.06 -4.89 13.43
CA GLY A 256 32.49 -5.10 13.57
C GLY A 256 33.33 -4.73 12.35
N GLU A 257 32.77 -4.02 11.38
CA GLU A 257 33.52 -3.41 10.30
C GLU A 257 34.21 -2.14 10.81
N SER A 258 35.45 -2.31 11.32
CA SER A 258 36.28 -1.19 11.75
C SER A 258 36.62 -0.32 10.54
N SER A 259 36.45 0.97 10.76
CA SER A 259 36.82 2.10 9.96
C SER A 259 38.20 2.02 9.29
N ASP A 260 38.30 1.44 8.12
CA ASP A 260 39.38 1.70 7.17
C ASP A 260 38.87 2.59 6.02
N LEU A 261 38.33 3.74 6.42
CA LEU A 261 37.93 4.83 5.50
C LEU A 261 38.50 6.14 6.04
N PHE A 262 39.79 6.36 5.77
CA PHE A 262 40.37 7.69 5.63
C PHE A 262 40.98 7.83 4.25
#